data_8452ad3dad8f56c465ab9c4adf1f59c9
#
_entry.id   8452ad3dad8f56c465ab9c4adf1f59c9
#
_cell.length_a   1.000
_cell.length_b   1.000
_cell.length_c   1.000
_cell.angle_alpha   90.00
_cell.angle_beta   90.00
_cell.angle_gamma   90.00
#
_symmetry.space_group_name_H-M   'P 1'
#
loop_
_entity.id
_entity.type
_entity.pdbx_description
1 polymer ?
#
loop_
_entity_poly.entity_id
_entity_poly.type
_entity_poly.pdbx_seq_one_letter_code
_entity_poly.pdbx_strand_id
1 'polypeptide(L)'
;MRQTLTATALTLILPLAALPAFAAGDSSTPPKPTETTTKCADGEVFDKDKGACVKSASLGLDDDQRYEAVRELAYAGRPESALKVIEGAEAKDSPRFLTYVGFSLRQMGDVDGAMQAYRKALAIDPDYILARSYMAQGLLTQGHREAAVAQLREIEARNGYGTWAHKSLMMAMKGEFTAY
;
A
#
# COMPACT_ATOMS: atom_id res chain seq x y z
N MET A 1 54.76 50.86 1.38
CA MET A 1 54.59 49.41 1.28
C MET A 1 53.20 49.07 1.84
N ARG A 2 52.21 48.79 0.97
CA ARG A 2 50.82 48.38 1.36
C ARG A 2 50.71 46.91 1.09
N GLN A 3 50.56 46.10 2.15
CA GLN A 3 50.27 44.66 2.03
C GLN A 3 48.74 44.48 1.90
N THR A 4 48.30 43.90 0.79
CA THR A 4 46.93 43.51 0.55
C THR A 4 46.79 42.05 1.02
N LEU A 5 45.98 41.83 2.08
CA LEU A 5 45.58 40.49 2.52
C LEU A 5 44.40 40.05 1.65
N THR A 6 44.62 39.00 0.86
CA THR A 6 43.55 38.28 0.14
C THR A 6 42.96 37.22 1.06
N ALA A 7 41.71 37.40 1.45
CA ALA A 7 40.94 36.36 2.19
C ALA A 7 40.36 35.35 1.21
N THR A 8 40.84 34.11 1.27
CA THR A 8 40.30 33.00 0.52
C THR A 8 39.11 32.41 1.29
N ALA A 9 37.91 32.60 0.77
CA ALA A 9 36.71 31.97 1.34
C ALA A 9 36.64 30.50 0.89
N LEU A 10 36.77 29.58 1.83
CA LEU A 10 36.62 28.10 1.62
C LEU A 10 35.13 27.79 1.74
N THR A 11 34.47 27.60 0.58
CA THR A 11 33.07 27.12 0.53
C THR A 11 33.02 25.63 0.83
N LEU A 12 32.50 25.25 2.01
CA LEU A 12 32.25 23.87 2.42
C LEU A 12 30.96 23.39 1.75
N ILE A 13 31.08 22.59 0.68
CA ILE A 13 29.96 21.94 0.03
C ILE A 13 29.66 20.66 0.85
N LEU A 14 28.62 20.68 1.70
CA LEU A 14 28.10 19.46 2.33
C LEU A 14 27.38 18.63 1.25
N PRO A 15 27.73 17.35 1.07
CA PRO A 15 26.95 16.47 0.23
C PRO A 15 25.59 16.22 0.94
N LEU A 16 24.50 16.58 0.28
CA LEU A 16 23.16 16.24 0.68
C LEU A 16 22.99 14.73 0.43
N ALA A 17 23.18 13.91 1.47
CA ALA A 17 22.90 12.49 1.39
C ALA A 17 21.39 12.31 1.18
N ALA A 18 20.98 11.96 -0.03
CA ALA A 18 19.63 11.51 -0.30
C ALA A 18 19.39 10.24 0.50
N LEU A 19 18.59 10.30 1.56
CA LEU A 19 18.08 9.12 2.25
C LEU A 19 17.23 8.33 1.24
N PRO A 20 17.42 7.00 1.12
CA PRO A 20 16.51 6.20 0.32
C PRO A 20 15.12 6.36 0.92
N ALA A 21 14.18 6.91 0.16
CA ALA A 21 12.77 6.82 0.49
C ALA A 21 12.40 5.34 0.41
N PHE A 22 12.29 4.67 1.55
CA PHE A 22 11.63 3.38 1.60
C PHE A 22 10.18 3.65 1.23
N ALA A 23 9.79 3.24 0.02
CA ALA A 23 8.39 3.20 -0.37
C ALA A 23 7.69 2.25 0.61
N ALA A 24 7.00 2.84 1.60
CA ALA A 24 6.16 2.10 2.52
C ALA A 24 5.06 1.41 1.69
N GLY A 25 5.15 0.10 1.52
CA GLY A 25 4.15 -0.66 0.78
C GLY A 25 4.69 -1.81 -0.07
N ASP A 26 5.99 -2.03 -0.15
CA ASP A 26 6.56 -3.19 -0.82
C ASP A 26 6.73 -4.36 0.14
N SER A 27 5.60 -4.97 0.55
CA SER A 27 5.69 -6.33 1.04
C SER A 27 5.76 -7.24 -0.19
N SER A 28 6.92 -7.80 -0.43
CA SER A 28 7.22 -8.67 -1.57
C SER A 28 6.43 -9.99 -1.57
N THR A 29 5.57 -10.21 -0.56
CA THR A 29 4.77 -11.44 -0.37
C THR A 29 3.41 -11.13 0.25
N PRO A 30 2.37 -11.95 -0.03
CA PRO A 30 1.11 -11.89 0.70
C PRO A 30 1.32 -12.06 2.21
N PRO A 31 0.54 -11.37 3.06
CA PRO A 31 0.61 -11.56 4.50
C PRO A 31 0.18 -12.98 4.88
N LYS A 32 0.76 -13.49 5.97
CA LYS A 32 0.34 -14.78 6.54
C LYS A 32 -0.73 -14.53 7.61
N PRO A 33 -1.71 -15.45 7.77
CA PRO A 33 -2.67 -15.38 8.86
C PRO A 33 -1.97 -15.33 10.24
N THR A 34 -2.43 -14.41 11.08
CA THR A 34 -2.02 -14.29 12.49
C THR A 34 -3.23 -14.47 13.41
N GLU A 35 -3.08 -14.11 14.69
CA GLU A 35 -4.18 -14.07 15.64
C GLU A 35 -5.29 -13.10 15.23
N THR A 36 -4.97 -12.04 14.49
CA THR A 36 -5.97 -11.09 13.97
C THR A 36 -7.00 -11.81 13.10
N THR A 37 -6.55 -12.68 12.18
CA THR A 37 -7.46 -13.42 11.30
C THR A 37 -8.11 -14.60 11.99
N THR A 38 -7.40 -15.29 12.90
CA THR A 38 -7.84 -16.58 13.44
C THR A 38 -8.62 -16.46 14.75
N LYS A 39 -8.49 -15.35 15.48
CA LYS A 39 -9.10 -15.19 16.81
C LYS A 39 -10.00 -13.98 16.95
N CYS A 40 -9.74 -12.90 16.17
CA CYS A 40 -10.44 -11.62 16.38
C CYS A 40 -11.74 -11.53 15.58
N ALA A 41 -12.72 -10.87 16.18
CA ALA A 41 -13.98 -10.54 15.54
C ALA A 41 -13.80 -9.42 14.48
N ASP A 42 -14.85 -9.16 13.70
CA ASP A 42 -14.81 -8.11 12.69
C ASP A 42 -14.59 -6.72 13.28
N GLY A 43 -13.62 -6.00 12.73
CA GLY A 43 -13.22 -4.68 13.20
C GLY A 43 -12.31 -4.70 14.43
N GLU A 44 -11.79 -5.88 14.79
CA GLU A 44 -10.79 -6.03 15.84
C GLU A 44 -9.43 -6.44 15.27
N VAL A 45 -8.38 -6.09 16.00
CA VAL A 45 -6.97 -6.39 15.71
C VAL A 45 -6.36 -7.04 16.95
N PHE A 46 -5.52 -8.05 16.75
CA PHE A 46 -4.79 -8.67 17.85
C PHE A 46 -3.64 -7.75 18.30
N ASP A 47 -3.76 -7.23 19.50
CA ASP A 47 -2.74 -6.44 20.16
C ASP A 47 -1.76 -7.40 20.86
N LYS A 48 -0.54 -7.47 20.34
CA LYS A 48 0.49 -8.38 20.84
C LYS A 48 0.96 -8.04 22.25
N ASP A 49 0.95 -6.75 22.58
CA ASP A 49 1.40 -6.27 23.90
C ASP A 49 0.37 -6.63 24.98
N LYS A 50 -0.90 -6.61 24.63
CA LYS A 50 -2.01 -7.00 25.53
C LYS A 50 -2.34 -8.49 25.46
N GLY A 51 -1.88 -9.21 24.44
CA GLY A 51 -2.22 -10.61 24.18
C GLY A 51 -3.71 -10.83 23.93
N ALA A 52 -4.43 -9.85 23.40
CA ALA A 52 -5.89 -9.85 23.23
C ALA A 52 -6.33 -9.11 21.98
N CYS A 53 -7.54 -9.46 21.48
CA CYS A 53 -8.20 -8.69 20.43
C CYS A 53 -8.71 -7.35 20.99
N VAL A 54 -8.42 -6.26 20.30
CA VAL A 54 -8.88 -4.92 20.63
C VAL A 54 -9.58 -4.28 19.45
N LYS A 55 -10.53 -3.38 19.69
CA LYS A 55 -11.19 -2.63 18.61
C LYS A 55 -10.16 -1.82 17.84
N SER A 56 -10.32 -1.72 16.53
CA SER A 56 -9.40 -0.98 15.66
C SER A 56 -9.22 0.49 16.03
N ALA A 57 -10.24 1.12 16.61
CA ALA A 57 -10.20 2.50 17.10
C ALA A 57 -9.57 2.64 18.50
N SER A 58 -9.05 1.55 19.10
CA SER A 58 -8.46 1.60 20.43
C SER A 58 -7.18 2.43 20.45
N LEU A 59 -7.02 3.25 21.49
CA LEU A 59 -5.79 3.94 21.79
C LEU A 59 -4.70 2.88 22.06
N GLY A 60 -3.53 3.04 21.43
CA GLY A 60 -2.40 2.11 21.59
C GLY A 60 -2.12 1.26 20.36
N LEU A 61 -3.03 1.20 19.36
CA LEU A 61 -2.68 0.74 18.03
C LEU A 61 -2.18 1.94 17.20
N ASP A 62 -1.04 1.80 16.58
CA ASP A 62 -0.59 2.73 15.56
C ASP A 62 -1.11 2.36 14.16
N ASP A 63 -0.92 3.24 13.19
CA ASP A 63 -1.38 3.00 11.83
C ASP A 63 -0.58 1.92 11.08
N ASP A 64 0.61 1.56 11.54
CA ASP A 64 1.37 0.47 10.95
C ASP A 64 0.81 -0.88 11.40
N GLN A 65 0.44 -1.00 12.67
CA GLN A 65 -0.24 -2.19 13.21
C GLN A 65 -1.61 -2.39 12.53
N ARG A 66 -2.38 -1.29 12.35
CA ARG A 66 -3.65 -1.31 11.60
C ARG A 66 -3.44 -1.73 10.16
N TYR A 67 -2.42 -1.19 9.51
CA TYR A 67 -2.12 -1.49 8.11
C TYR A 67 -1.79 -2.98 7.91
N GLU A 68 -0.96 -3.57 8.77
CA GLU A 68 -0.67 -5.00 8.70
C GLU A 68 -1.93 -5.84 8.91
N ALA A 69 -2.78 -5.48 9.86
CA ALA A 69 -4.07 -6.15 10.08
C ALA A 69 -5.01 -6.02 8.87
N VAL A 70 -5.09 -4.84 8.27
CA VAL A 70 -5.88 -4.59 7.05
C VAL A 70 -5.41 -5.48 5.90
N ARG A 71 -4.11 -5.55 5.68
CA ARG A 71 -3.53 -6.42 4.65
C ARG A 71 -3.92 -7.88 4.89
N GLU A 72 -3.71 -8.36 6.09
CA GLU A 72 -4.00 -9.72 6.48
C GLU A 72 -5.48 -10.08 6.30
N LEU A 73 -6.39 -9.24 6.82
CA LEU A 73 -7.84 -9.43 6.72
C LEU A 73 -8.31 -9.42 5.26
N ALA A 74 -7.82 -8.48 4.45
CA ALA A 74 -8.18 -8.38 3.04
C ALA A 74 -7.75 -9.64 2.27
N TYR A 75 -6.53 -10.13 2.51
CA TYR A 75 -6.05 -11.36 1.87
C TYR A 75 -6.72 -12.64 2.41
N ALA A 76 -7.24 -12.61 3.62
CA ALA A 76 -8.00 -13.69 4.22
C ALA A 76 -9.47 -13.75 3.74
N GLY A 77 -9.88 -12.89 2.78
CA GLY A 77 -11.26 -12.83 2.30
C GLY A 77 -12.24 -12.24 3.31
N ARG A 78 -11.74 -11.34 4.19
CA ARG A 78 -12.55 -10.60 5.17
C ARG A 78 -12.56 -9.09 4.86
N PRO A 79 -13.04 -8.69 3.65
CA PRO A 79 -12.94 -7.30 3.18
C PRO A 79 -13.72 -6.31 4.07
N GLU A 80 -14.89 -6.68 4.59
CA GLU A 80 -15.66 -5.82 5.48
C GLU A 80 -14.91 -5.57 6.79
N SER A 81 -14.22 -6.57 7.31
CA SER A 81 -13.40 -6.44 8.51
C SER A 81 -12.20 -5.52 8.26
N ALA A 82 -11.54 -5.66 7.10
CA ALA A 82 -10.45 -4.78 6.68
C ALA A 82 -10.92 -3.32 6.61
N LEU A 83 -12.08 -3.03 6.01
CA LEU A 83 -12.64 -1.68 5.95
C LEU A 83 -12.93 -1.10 7.35
N LYS A 84 -13.49 -1.91 8.26
CA LYS A 84 -13.72 -1.47 9.66
C LYS A 84 -12.41 -1.13 10.38
N VAL A 85 -11.32 -1.85 10.10
CA VAL A 85 -10.00 -1.52 10.68
C VAL A 85 -9.48 -0.21 10.11
N ILE A 86 -9.65 0.04 8.79
CA ILE A 86 -9.26 1.31 8.15
C ILE A 86 -9.99 2.50 8.76
N GLU A 87 -11.27 2.38 9.12
CA GLU A 87 -12.04 3.45 9.77
C GLU A 87 -11.40 3.93 11.09
N GLY A 88 -10.70 3.06 11.79
CA GLY A 88 -9.99 3.38 13.02
C GLY A 88 -8.60 4.02 12.82
N ALA A 89 -8.10 4.11 11.60
CA ALA A 89 -6.78 4.67 11.31
C ALA A 89 -6.81 6.21 11.29
N GLU A 90 -5.74 6.83 11.79
CA GLU A 90 -5.58 8.29 11.76
C GLU A 90 -5.35 8.79 10.32
N ALA A 91 -4.48 8.11 9.57
CA ALA A 91 -4.17 8.43 8.18
C ALA A 91 -4.95 7.55 7.19
N LYS A 92 -6.24 7.30 7.44
CA LYS A 92 -7.10 6.43 6.61
C LYS A 92 -7.19 6.84 5.14
N ASP A 93 -6.96 8.11 4.84
CA ASP A 93 -6.92 8.65 3.47
C ASP A 93 -5.52 8.59 2.84
N SER A 94 -4.55 7.93 3.48
CA SER A 94 -3.22 7.74 2.88
C SER A 94 -3.26 6.74 1.71
N PRO A 95 -2.30 6.81 0.77
CA PRO A 95 -2.25 5.90 -0.39
C PRO A 95 -2.32 4.42 -0.02
N ARG A 96 -1.65 4.03 1.07
CA ARG A 96 -1.63 2.64 1.55
C ARG A 96 -3.01 2.14 1.97
N PHE A 97 -3.76 2.93 2.74
CA PHE A 97 -5.11 2.54 3.15
C PHE A 97 -6.12 2.64 2.02
N LEU A 98 -6.08 3.71 1.22
CA LEU A 98 -6.94 3.85 0.03
C LEU A 98 -6.76 2.69 -0.96
N THR A 99 -5.54 2.16 -1.07
CA THR A 99 -5.27 0.97 -1.89
C THR A 99 -6.03 -0.25 -1.36
N TYR A 100 -6.07 -0.46 -0.05
CA TYR A 100 -6.83 -1.57 0.55
C TYR A 100 -8.32 -1.31 0.67
N VAL A 101 -8.77 -0.05 0.70
CA VAL A 101 -10.19 0.28 0.45
C VAL A 101 -10.58 -0.22 -0.93
N GLY A 102 -9.82 0.12 -1.97
CA GLY A 102 -10.09 -0.36 -3.32
C GLY A 102 -10.03 -1.88 -3.47
N PHE A 103 -9.05 -2.52 -2.84
CA PHE A 103 -8.92 -3.97 -2.85
C PHE A 103 -10.15 -4.65 -2.20
N SER A 104 -10.58 -4.19 -1.04
CA SER A 104 -11.73 -4.72 -0.31
C SER A 104 -13.05 -4.50 -1.05
N LEU A 105 -13.27 -3.28 -1.59
CA LEU A 105 -14.46 -2.97 -2.38
C LEU A 105 -14.55 -3.87 -3.62
N ARG A 106 -13.42 -4.12 -4.29
CA ARG A 106 -13.40 -5.02 -5.45
C ARG A 106 -13.76 -6.45 -5.07
N GLN A 107 -13.28 -6.96 -3.93
CA GLN A 107 -13.68 -8.28 -3.42
C GLN A 107 -15.18 -8.36 -3.11
N MET A 108 -15.78 -7.26 -2.66
CA MET A 108 -17.21 -7.15 -2.38
C MET A 108 -18.05 -6.93 -3.66
N GLY A 109 -17.42 -6.82 -4.83
CA GLY A 109 -18.10 -6.60 -6.12
C GLY A 109 -18.32 -5.13 -6.47
N ASP A 110 -17.98 -4.17 -5.59
CA ASP A 110 -18.02 -2.73 -5.90
C ASP A 110 -16.78 -2.31 -6.67
N VAL A 111 -16.77 -2.62 -7.96
CA VAL A 111 -15.63 -2.32 -8.83
C VAL A 111 -15.48 -0.82 -9.07
N ASP A 112 -16.58 -0.08 -9.16
CA ASP A 112 -16.54 1.36 -9.40
C ASP A 112 -15.97 2.11 -8.19
N GLY A 113 -16.41 1.77 -6.99
CA GLY A 113 -15.85 2.27 -5.73
C GLY A 113 -14.38 1.94 -5.60
N ALA A 114 -13.99 0.72 -5.94
CA ALA A 114 -12.59 0.30 -5.95
C ALA A 114 -11.73 1.17 -6.88
N MET A 115 -12.19 1.42 -8.11
CA MET A 115 -11.49 2.27 -9.07
C MET A 115 -11.35 3.72 -8.59
N GLN A 116 -12.35 4.24 -7.88
CA GLN A 116 -12.26 5.57 -7.27
C GLN A 116 -11.20 5.61 -6.16
N ALA A 117 -11.15 4.59 -5.29
CA ALA A 117 -10.18 4.51 -4.22
C ALA A 117 -8.74 4.43 -4.76
N TYR A 118 -8.49 3.61 -5.78
CA TYR A 118 -7.17 3.53 -6.42
C TYR A 118 -6.77 4.86 -7.07
N ARG A 119 -7.69 5.54 -7.77
CA ARG A 119 -7.40 6.86 -8.35
C ARG A 119 -7.05 7.89 -7.28
N LYS A 120 -7.77 7.89 -6.13
CA LYS A 120 -7.43 8.76 -5.00
C LYS A 120 -6.04 8.46 -4.45
N ALA A 121 -5.69 7.18 -4.26
CA ALA A 121 -4.36 6.78 -3.83
C ALA A 121 -3.27 7.32 -4.77
N LEU A 122 -3.47 7.14 -6.09
CA LEU A 122 -2.52 7.57 -7.11
C LEU A 122 -2.50 9.10 -7.34
N ALA A 123 -3.55 9.81 -6.97
CA ALA A 123 -3.56 11.29 -6.97
C ALA A 123 -2.69 11.85 -5.83
N ILE A 124 -2.60 11.14 -4.70
CA ILE A 124 -1.75 11.52 -3.56
C ILE A 124 -0.31 11.09 -3.79
N ASP A 125 -0.11 9.84 -4.23
CA ASP A 125 1.20 9.28 -4.55
C ASP A 125 1.17 8.59 -5.93
N PRO A 126 1.58 9.30 -6.98
CA PRO A 126 1.64 8.74 -8.33
C PRO A 126 2.62 7.57 -8.48
N ASP A 127 3.56 7.40 -7.56
CA ASP A 127 4.57 6.34 -7.58
C ASP A 127 4.18 5.11 -6.77
N TYR A 128 2.98 5.11 -6.18
CA TYR A 128 2.48 3.99 -5.37
C TYR A 128 2.10 2.79 -6.24
N ILE A 129 3.10 1.95 -6.56
CA ILE A 129 2.98 0.84 -7.53
C ILE A 129 1.95 -0.24 -7.12
N LEU A 130 1.66 -0.41 -5.82
CA LEU A 130 0.68 -1.39 -5.37
C LEU A 130 -0.75 -0.99 -5.77
N ALA A 131 -1.10 0.31 -5.66
CA ALA A 131 -2.38 0.82 -6.15
C ALA A 131 -2.54 0.61 -7.66
N ARG A 132 -1.46 0.84 -8.43
CA ARG A 132 -1.45 0.57 -9.88
C ARG A 132 -1.72 -0.89 -10.19
N SER A 133 -1.07 -1.80 -9.45
CA SER A 133 -1.24 -3.24 -9.63
C SER A 133 -2.69 -3.68 -9.37
N TYR A 134 -3.27 -3.27 -8.26
CA TYR A 134 -4.64 -3.67 -7.91
C TYR A 134 -5.69 -3.00 -8.78
N MET A 135 -5.47 -1.75 -9.20
CA MET A 135 -6.30 -1.09 -10.21
C MET A 135 -6.26 -1.85 -11.53
N ALA A 136 -5.07 -2.27 -11.98
CA ALA A 136 -4.91 -3.05 -13.21
C ALA A 136 -5.61 -4.41 -13.14
N GLN A 137 -5.56 -5.09 -12.00
CA GLN A 137 -6.30 -6.34 -11.79
C GLN A 137 -7.82 -6.11 -11.89
N GLY A 138 -8.33 -5.00 -11.35
CA GLY A 138 -9.73 -4.63 -11.53
C GLY A 138 -10.09 -4.29 -12.98
N LEU A 139 -9.19 -3.65 -13.73
CA LEU A 139 -9.36 -3.41 -15.16
C LEU A 139 -9.42 -4.72 -15.96
N LEU A 140 -8.63 -5.73 -15.59
CA LEU A 140 -8.69 -7.05 -16.22
C LEU A 140 -10.04 -7.73 -16.01
N THR A 141 -10.63 -7.64 -14.81
CA THR A 141 -11.96 -8.22 -14.54
C THR A 141 -13.07 -7.52 -15.35
N GLN A 142 -12.87 -6.25 -15.74
CA GLN A 142 -13.77 -5.50 -16.61
C GLN A 142 -13.48 -5.72 -18.11
N GLY A 143 -12.49 -6.53 -18.47
CA GLY A 143 -12.10 -6.75 -19.87
C GLY A 143 -11.21 -5.65 -20.47
N HIS A 144 -10.78 -4.66 -19.68
CA HIS A 144 -9.93 -3.54 -20.12
C HIS A 144 -8.44 -3.90 -20.12
N ARG A 145 -8.08 -4.93 -20.88
CA ARG A 145 -6.71 -5.49 -20.88
C ARG A 145 -5.64 -4.48 -21.29
N GLU A 146 -5.91 -3.64 -22.27
CA GLU A 146 -4.93 -2.63 -22.73
C GLU A 146 -4.63 -1.59 -21.64
N ALA A 147 -5.66 -1.16 -20.90
CA ALA A 147 -5.48 -0.25 -19.78
C ALA A 147 -4.69 -0.91 -18.62
N ALA A 148 -4.90 -2.21 -18.39
CA ALA A 148 -4.12 -2.97 -17.42
C ALA A 148 -2.64 -3.09 -17.83
N VAL A 149 -2.36 -3.33 -19.12
CA VAL A 149 -0.98 -3.33 -19.66
C VAL A 149 -0.32 -1.97 -19.49
N ALA A 150 -1.06 -0.87 -19.68
CA ALA A 150 -0.53 0.46 -19.46
C ALA A 150 -0.10 0.64 -17.98
N GLN A 151 -0.87 0.14 -17.01
CA GLN A 151 -0.46 0.18 -15.59
C GLN A 151 0.76 -0.70 -15.31
N LEU A 152 0.91 -1.85 -15.98
CA LEU A 152 2.12 -2.66 -15.84
C LEU A 152 3.37 -1.88 -16.27
N ARG A 153 3.33 -1.20 -17.41
CA ARG A 153 4.43 -0.35 -17.87
C ARG A 153 4.76 0.78 -16.88
N GLU A 154 3.73 1.37 -16.26
CA GLU A 154 3.91 2.39 -15.23
C GLU A 154 4.58 1.82 -13.97
N ILE A 155 4.28 0.57 -13.59
CA ILE A 155 4.95 -0.13 -12.48
C ILE A 155 6.43 -0.36 -12.82
N GLU A 156 6.72 -0.86 -14.03
CA GLU A 156 8.09 -1.13 -14.49
C GLU A 156 8.92 0.15 -14.58
N ALA A 157 8.34 1.25 -15.08
CA ALA A 157 8.99 2.55 -15.16
C ALA A 157 9.37 3.14 -13.80
N ARG A 158 8.72 2.68 -12.71
CA ARG A 158 8.96 3.07 -11.31
C ARG A 158 9.81 2.06 -10.54
N ASN A 159 10.65 1.31 -11.24
CA ASN A 159 11.51 0.27 -10.65
C ASN A 159 10.73 -0.85 -9.93
N GLY A 160 9.45 -1.04 -10.28
CA GLY A 160 8.59 -2.03 -9.66
C GLY A 160 8.83 -3.47 -10.14
N TYR A 161 9.75 -3.71 -11.07
CA TYR A 161 10.05 -5.02 -11.60
C TYR A 161 10.47 -5.99 -10.47
N GLY A 162 9.86 -7.17 -10.43
CA GLY A 162 10.16 -8.19 -9.42
C GLY A 162 9.50 -7.98 -8.05
N THR A 163 8.86 -6.82 -7.81
CA THR A 163 8.06 -6.57 -6.60
C THR A 163 6.79 -7.41 -6.57
N TRP A 164 6.11 -7.45 -5.42
CA TRP A 164 4.80 -8.09 -5.33
C TRP A 164 3.76 -7.43 -6.26
N ALA A 165 3.76 -6.11 -6.34
CA ALA A 165 2.88 -5.38 -7.25
C ALA A 165 3.03 -5.85 -8.71
N HIS A 166 4.26 -6.01 -9.18
CA HIS A 166 4.54 -6.52 -10.52
C HIS A 166 4.13 -7.99 -10.68
N LYS A 167 4.55 -8.85 -9.75
CA LYS A 167 4.29 -10.30 -9.80
C LYS A 167 2.80 -10.63 -9.78
N SER A 168 2.04 -10.01 -8.85
CA SER A 168 0.61 -10.25 -8.72
C SER A 168 -0.17 -9.82 -9.96
N LEU A 169 0.21 -8.69 -10.59
CA LEU A 169 -0.40 -8.28 -11.85
C LEU A 169 -0.05 -9.22 -13.01
N MET A 170 1.19 -9.67 -13.10
CA MET A 170 1.60 -10.65 -14.11
C MET A 170 0.84 -11.99 -13.97
N MET A 171 0.61 -12.46 -12.74
CA MET A 171 -0.20 -13.64 -12.47
C MET A 171 -1.64 -13.43 -12.93
N ALA A 172 -2.25 -12.29 -12.57
CA ALA A 172 -3.60 -11.94 -13.00
C ALA A 172 -3.73 -11.87 -14.53
N MET A 173 -2.73 -11.34 -15.23
CA MET A 173 -2.71 -11.29 -16.72
C MET A 173 -2.65 -12.66 -17.38
N LYS A 174 -2.11 -13.66 -16.69
CA LYS A 174 -2.09 -15.07 -17.13
C LYS A 174 -3.36 -15.83 -16.80
N GLY A 175 -4.30 -15.21 -16.08
CA GLY A 175 -5.50 -15.90 -15.56
C GLY A 175 -5.22 -16.70 -14.29
N GLU A 176 -4.03 -16.58 -13.73
CA GLU A 176 -3.64 -17.15 -12.44
C GLU A 176 -4.14 -16.19 -11.34
N PHE A 177 -5.46 -16.09 -11.17
CA PHE A 177 -6.02 -15.34 -10.06
C PHE A 177 -5.68 -16.08 -8.78
N THR A 178 -4.75 -15.54 -8.02
CA THR A 178 -4.61 -15.91 -6.62
C THR A 178 -5.94 -15.56 -5.94
N ALA A 179 -6.47 -16.51 -5.17
CA ALA A 179 -7.79 -16.40 -4.55
C ALA A 179 -7.79 -15.28 -3.50
N TYR A 180 -8.05 -14.08 -3.96
CA TYR A 180 -8.44 -12.90 -3.19
C TYR A 180 -9.34 -12.01 -4.01
#